data_1860f3ee02b5d09a483b7897a3916215
#
_entry.id   1860f3ee02b5d09a483b7897a3916215
#
_cell.length_a   1.000
_cell.length_b   1.000
_cell.length_c   1.000
_cell.angle_alpha   90.00
_cell.angle_beta   90.00
_cell.angle_gamma   90.00
#
_symmetry.space_group_name_H-M   'P 1'
#
loop_
_entity.id
_entity.type
_entity.pdbx_description
1 polymer ?
#
loop_
_entity_poly.entity_id
_entity_poly.type
_entity_poly.pdbx_seq_one_letter_code
_entity_poly.pdbx_strand_id
1 'polypeptide(L)'
;MTNTQKRRYIADFETITWLENETGVWAWGAMDIENESDYEIGTDISEFIEWCKRHAGGIVYFHNAKFDAEFIIWYLLKNGYTHETTGRKTKSFKTIISDMGQFYKMTIRFNQKETITIIDSLKIIPFAVKDIPSKFGLDIGKLEIDYLAERTDGELREGDREYLLNDLRVPARAIKMLIDEDLTQMTQASNAYKNYTDMIGKRTFRHFFPILKGAVESNIRKSYKGGFTYLNPIYENKEIKGGIVIDVNSLYPYVMRTAYLPIGEPKLFKGRYNEDKIYDLYIQQLTCEFELLPGKIPMIQVKNNSAFKPTEYLTDSGGQTIVLTLTNIDLELFFKNYKVKNPVFIGGWKFRGLKGLFNRYIDYWIGKKIEYDKLGIKGRKQAAKLMLNSLYGRFGLNPENKTKIPYLENDIVKYRDLKGKGREPIYVPMAAFITAYARKKTIETSQKIRDYSLQKYGVDKYIYSDTDSVHTLLTADELKQIVDIDDYKLGAWKIENKFSRARFVQAKRYIEETEKGLNIKCAGLPDRCYEQVTFDNFKRGIGTVYVNKLRYKHVKGGVKLVPTTFQMDLCYNENKRGDKNRD
;
A
#
# COMPACT_ATOMS: atom_id res chain seq x y z
N MET A 1 -36.01 -4.33 13.02
CA MET A 1 -35.46 -3.01 12.73
C MET A 1 -34.98 -3.06 11.30
N THR A 2 -35.69 -2.44 10.39
CA THR A 2 -35.35 -2.32 8.97
C THR A 2 -34.00 -1.63 8.88
N ASN A 3 -33.04 -2.32 8.31
CA ASN A 3 -31.69 -1.80 8.04
C ASN A 3 -31.83 -0.78 6.90
N THR A 4 -32.24 0.45 7.20
CA THR A 4 -32.30 1.54 6.23
C THR A 4 -30.87 1.74 5.72
N GLN A 5 -30.63 1.36 4.49
CA GLN A 5 -29.35 1.54 3.83
C GLN A 5 -29.01 3.04 3.85
N LYS A 6 -27.87 3.40 4.44
CA LYS A 6 -27.47 4.80 4.55
C LYS A 6 -27.27 5.37 3.14
N ARG A 7 -27.88 6.52 2.87
CA ARG A 7 -27.61 7.26 1.63
C ARG A 7 -26.13 7.57 1.50
N ARG A 8 -25.62 7.52 0.29
CA ARG A 8 -24.22 7.73 -0.03
C ARG A 8 -24.08 8.78 -1.11
N TYR A 9 -23.20 9.71 -0.86
CA TYR A 9 -22.94 10.86 -1.72
C TYR A 9 -21.46 10.90 -2.09
N ILE A 10 -21.16 11.49 -3.24
CA ILE A 10 -19.83 11.97 -3.60
C ILE A 10 -19.82 13.48 -3.50
N ALA A 11 -18.73 14.09 -3.05
CA ALA A 11 -18.56 15.54 -3.05
C ALA A 11 -17.14 15.91 -3.47
N ASP A 12 -17.00 17.13 -3.97
CA ASP A 12 -15.73 17.72 -4.40
C ASP A 12 -15.75 19.24 -4.18
N PHE A 13 -14.57 19.84 -3.99
CA PHE A 13 -14.38 21.26 -3.78
C PHE A 13 -13.47 21.89 -4.83
N GLU A 14 -13.89 23.04 -5.33
CA GLU A 14 -13.02 23.96 -6.05
C GLU A 14 -12.55 25.07 -5.13
N THR A 15 -11.24 25.35 -5.17
CA THR A 15 -10.61 26.17 -4.13
C THR A 15 -9.87 27.39 -4.70
N ILE A 16 -9.82 28.45 -3.92
CA ILE A 16 -9.17 29.70 -4.27
C ILE A 16 -7.65 29.49 -4.37
N THR A 17 -7.10 29.67 -5.56
CA THR A 17 -5.67 29.53 -5.86
C THR A 17 -4.95 30.85 -6.06
N TRP A 18 -5.68 31.94 -6.40
CA TRP A 18 -5.14 33.25 -6.78
C TRP A 18 -4.75 34.13 -5.60
N LEU A 19 -5.25 33.94 -4.38
CA LEU A 19 -4.83 34.65 -3.19
C LEU A 19 -3.51 34.11 -2.64
N GLU A 20 -2.59 34.96 -2.17
CA GLU A 20 -1.25 34.53 -1.78
C GLU A 20 -1.20 33.77 -0.46
N ASN A 21 -1.77 34.32 0.62
CA ASN A 21 -1.63 33.81 1.99
C ASN A 21 -2.93 33.30 2.61
N GLU A 22 -3.99 33.23 1.84
CA GLU A 22 -5.27 32.66 2.26
C GLU A 22 -5.89 31.86 1.12
N THR A 23 -6.90 31.09 1.44
CA THR A 23 -7.66 30.27 0.51
C THR A 23 -9.08 30.07 1.02
N GLY A 24 -9.91 29.41 0.24
CA GLY A 24 -11.28 29.07 0.60
C GLY A 24 -11.89 28.18 -0.47
N VAL A 25 -13.08 27.72 -0.22
CA VAL A 25 -13.90 27.02 -1.22
C VAL A 25 -14.70 28.07 -1.97
N TRP A 26 -14.54 28.15 -3.29
CA TRP A 26 -15.33 29.04 -4.13
C TRP A 26 -16.45 28.28 -4.88
N ALA A 27 -16.34 26.95 -4.97
CA ALA A 27 -17.43 26.09 -5.42
C ALA A 27 -17.36 24.72 -4.73
N TRP A 28 -18.51 24.13 -4.51
CA TRP A 28 -18.64 22.77 -4.04
C TRP A 28 -19.77 22.06 -4.79
N GLY A 29 -19.63 20.76 -4.94
CA GLY A 29 -20.69 19.89 -5.45
C GLY A 29 -20.87 18.66 -4.58
N ALA A 30 -22.10 18.21 -4.48
CA ALA A 30 -22.45 16.93 -3.85
C ALA A 30 -23.53 16.22 -4.69
N MET A 31 -23.37 14.90 -4.88
CA MET A 31 -24.25 14.09 -5.74
C MET A 31 -24.56 12.77 -5.06
N ASP A 32 -25.81 12.31 -5.15
CA ASP A 32 -26.20 10.97 -4.69
C ASP A 32 -25.61 9.91 -5.63
N ILE A 33 -24.91 8.91 -5.07
CA ILE A 33 -24.24 7.87 -5.85
C ILE A 33 -25.22 6.95 -6.56
N GLU A 34 -26.43 6.79 -6.04
CA GLU A 34 -27.47 5.97 -6.65
C GLU A 34 -28.26 6.73 -7.74
N ASN A 35 -28.29 8.07 -7.67
CA ASN A 35 -29.03 8.91 -8.61
C ASN A 35 -28.21 10.16 -8.99
N GLU A 36 -27.53 10.13 -10.12
CA GLU A 36 -26.69 11.23 -10.61
C GLU A 36 -27.47 12.53 -10.90
N SER A 37 -28.81 12.49 -10.97
CA SER A 37 -29.66 13.68 -11.13
C SER A 37 -29.99 14.35 -9.79
N ASP A 38 -29.74 13.69 -8.66
CA ASP A 38 -29.90 14.25 -7.32
C ASP A 38 -28.55 14.82 -6.86
N TYR A 39 -28.30 16.07 -7.23
CA TYR A 39 -27.09 16.80 -6.88
C TYR A 39 -27.39 18.24 -6.46
N GLU A 40 -26.49 18.81 -5.67
CA GLU A 40 -26.52 20.20 -5.26
C GLU A 40 -25.12 20.82 -5.45
N ILE A 41 -25.08 22.05 -5.93
CA ILE A 41 -23.87 22.84 -6.14
C ILE A 41 -24.04 24.18 -5.42
N GLY A 42 -23.02 24.65 -4.74
CA GLY A 42 -22.98 25.96 -4.11
C GLY A 42 -21.60 26.60 -4.20
N THR A 43 -21.47 27.77 -3.62
CA THR A 43 -20.27 28.64 -3.77
C THR A 43 -19.56 28.93 -2.44
N ASP A 44 -20.10 28.48 -1.32
CA ASP A 44 -19.52 28.73 0.00
C ASP A 44 -19.50 27.46 0.87
N ILE A 45 -18.44 27.28 1.64
CA ILE A 45 -18.28 26.11 2.51
C ILE A 45 -19.35 26.04 3.61
N SER A 46 -19.94 27.16 4.04
CA SER A 46 -21.02 27.16 5.01
C SER A 46 -22.27 26.47 4.47
N GLU A 47 -22.58 26.70 3.19
CA GLU A 47 -23.68 26.02 2.48
C GLU A 47 -23.46 24.51 2.43
N PHE A 48 -22.22 24.09 2.15
CA PHE A 48 -21.86 22.66 2.19
C PHE A 48 -22.06 22.07 3.59
N ILE A 49 -21.70 22.76 4.66
CA ILE A 49 -21.91 22.27 6.03
C ILE A 49 -23.39 22.21 6.40
N GLU A 50 -24.20 23.17 5.96
CA GLU A 50 -25.67 23.10 6.11
C GLU A 50 -26.27 21.98 5.25
N TRP A 51 -25.76 21.75 4.03
CA TRP A 51 -26.11 20.59 3.23
C TRP A 51 -25.79 19.28 3.98
N CYS A 52 -24.60 19.16 4.58
CA CYS A 52 -24.22 18.02 5.41
C CYS A 52 -25.19 17.78 6.57
N LYS A 53 -25.71 18.84 7.18
CA LYS A 53 -26.66 18.76 8.27
C LYS A 53 -28.04 18.28 7.77
N ARG A 54 -28.52 18.79 6.62
CA ARG A 54 -29.76 18.30 5.99
C ARG A 54 -29.68 16.83 5.59
N HIS A 55 -28.48 16.34 5.26
CA HIS A 55 -28.21 14.96 4.87
C HIS A 55 -27.62 14.10 6.00
N ALA A 56 -27.87 14.49 7.26
CA ALA A 56 -27.43 13.75 8.43
C ALA A 56 -27.87 12.27 8.38
N GLY A 57 -27.01 11.37 8.84
CA GLY A 57 -27.17 9.92 8.69
C GLY A 57 -26.43 9.35 7.48
N GLY A 58 -26.12 10.19 6.50
CA GLY A 58 -25.45 9.81 5.24
C GLY A 58 -23.94 9.57 5.36
N ILE A 59 -23.38 9.09 4.26
CA ILE A 59 -21.94 8.94 4.04
C ILE A 59 -21.57 9.76 2.80
N VAL A 60 -20.60 10.64 2.94
CA VAL A 60 -20.06 11.47 1.85
C VAL A 60 -18.64 10.98 1.51
N TYR A 61 -18.39 10.69 0.27
CA TYR A 61 -17.07 10.37 -0.22
C TYR A 61 -16.44 11.62 -0.84
N PHE A 62 -15.16 11.83 -0.58
CA PHE A 62 -14.28 12.72 -1.33
C PHE A 62 -13.16 11.87 -1.93
N HIS A 63 -12.69 12.20 -3.12
CA HIS A 63 -11.58 11.49 -3.71
C HIS A 63 -10.26 12.22 -3.44
N ASN A 64 -9.40 11.63 -2.60
CA ASN A 64 -8.25 12.27 -1.98
C ASN A 64 -8.66 13.33 -0.93
N ALA A 65 -9.62 12.96 -0.10
CA ALA A 65 -10.19 13.80 0.96
C ALA A 65 -9.16 14.50 1.88
N LYS A 66 -7.89 14.11 1.83
CA LYS A 66 -6.82 14.81 2.55
C LYS A 66 -6.76 16.30 2.21
N PHE A 67 -7.09 16.69 0.97
CA PHE A 67 -7.11 18.08 0.54
C PHE A 67 -8.38 18.78 1.04
N ASP A 68 -9.53 18.27 0.66
CA ASP A 68 -10.84 18.87 0.92
C ASP A 68 -11.16 18.94 2.42
N ALA A 69 -10.77 17.92 3.17
CA ALA A 69 -11.00 17.88 4.61
C ALA A 69 -10.30 19.02 5.38
N GLU A 70 -9.24 19.62 4.86
CA GLU A 70 -8.56 20.75 5.51
C GLU A 70 -9.47 21.98 5.58
N PHE A 71 -10.27 22.23 4.53
CA PHE A 71 -11.24 23.32 4.48
C PHE A 71 -12.39 23.07 5.47
N ILE A 72 -12.87 21.84 5.52
CA ILE A 72 -13.92 21.43 6.46
C ILE A 72 -13.42 21.55 7.91
N ILE A 73 -12.21 21.07 8.20
CA ILE A 73 -11.58 21.15 9.52
C ILE A 73 -11.42 22.62 9.94
N TRP A 74 -10.91 23.47 9.03
CA TRP A 74 -10.75 24.88 9.29
C TRP A 74 -12.07 25.53 9.64
N TYR A 75 -13.11 25.33 8.81
CA TYR A 75 -14.45 25.89 9.03
C TYR A 75 -15.05 25.44 10.37
N LEU A 76 -14.98 24.13 10.68
CA LEU A 76 -15.53 23.60 11.92
C LEU A 76 -14.84 24.19 13.15
N LEU A 77 -13.50 24.25 13.16
CA LEU A 77 -12.75 24.82 14.28
C LEU A 77 -13.04 26.32 14.44
N LYS A 78 -13.09 27.07 13.33
CA LYS A 78 -13.40 28.51 13.32
C LYS A 78 -14.79 28.81 13.85
N ASN A 79 -15.75 27.93 13.58
CA ASN A 79 -17.14 28.08 14.01
C ASN A 79 -17.46 27.39 15.34
N GLY A 80 -16.43 27.10 16.16
CA GLY A 80 -16.55 26.63 17.54
C GLY A 80 -16.92 25.15 17.68
N TYR A 81 -16.74 24.33 16.64
CA TYR A 81 -16.76 22.87 16.79
C TYR A 81 -15.51 22.38 17.49
N THR A 82 -15.64 21.43 18.39
CA THR A 82 -14.49 20.84 19.09
C THR A 82 -14.08 19.51 18.44
N HIS A 83 -12.77 19.32 18.23
CA HIS A 83 -12.27 18.00 17.84
C HIS A 83 -12.30 17.05 19.04
N GLU A 84 -12.91 15.90 18.88
CA GLU A 84 -13.08 14.92 19.95
C GLU A 84 -12.63 13.51 19.56
N THR A 85 -12.05 12.79 20.52
CA THR A 85 -11.68 11.39 20.35
C THR A 85 -12.82 10.43 20.70
N THR A 86 -13.77 10.85 21.56
CA THR A 86 -14.91 10.04 22.01
C THR A 86 -16.13 10.18 21.12
N GLY A 87 -16.32 11.36 20.49
CA GLY A 87 -17.43 11.64 19.58
C GLY A 87 -18.80 11.72 20.28
N ARG A 88 -18.86 12.12 21.56
CA ARG A 88 -20.10 12.22 22.35
C ARG A 88 -20.67 13.63 22.45
N LYS A 89 -19.83 14.67 22.37
CA LYS A 89 -20.28 16.05 22.43
C LYS A 89 -21.01 16.47 21.15
N THR A 90 -22.02 17.30 21.32
CA THR A 90 -22.66 18.04 20.22
C THR A 90 -21.73 19.14 19.71
N LYS A 91 -21.96 19.65 18.51
CA LYS A 91 -21.10 20.64 17.86
C LYS A 91 -19.62 20.22 17.93
N SER A 92 -19.35 19.00 17.47
CA SER A 92 -18.04 18.37 17.53
C SER A 92 -17.75 17.58 16.26
N PHE A 93 -16.47 17.25 16.05
CA PHE A 93 -16.08 16.34 14.99
C PHE A 93 -14.95 15.43 15.45
N LYS A 94 -14.82 14.29 14.77
CA LYS A 94 -13.77 13.30 15.00
C LYS A 94 -13.12 12.93 13.69
N THR A 95 -11.79 12.86 13.67
CA THR A 95 -11.02 12.43 12.48
C THR A 95 -10.28 11.13 12.73
N ILE A 96 -9.98 10.42 11.65
CA ILE A 96 -8.99 9.34 11.60
C ILE A 96 -7.92 9.78 10.60
N ILE A 97 -6.80 10.29 11.13
CA ILE A 97 -5.64 10.73 10.36
C ILE A 97 -4.44 9.98 10.92
N SER A 98 -3.66 9.28 10.07
CA SER A 98 -2.46 8.57 10.51
C SER A 98 -1.35 9.54 10.93
N ASP A 99 -0.31 9.02 11.59
CA ASP A 99 0.95 9.73 11.89
C ASP A 99 1.65 10.27 10.62
N MET A 100 1.49 9.56 9.49
CA MET A 100 1.99 10.00 8.18
C MET A 100 1.08 11.04 7.50
N GLY A 101 0.05 11.57 8.20
CA GLY A 101 -0.87 12.55 7.66
C GLY A 101 -1.83 12.01 6.59
N GLN A 102 -2.06 10.69 6.54
CA GLN A 102 -3.07 10.11 5.66
C GLN A 102 -4.45 10.26 6.29
N PHE A 103 -5.35 10.93 5.58
CA PHE A 103 -6.74 11.05 5.97
C PHE A 103 -7.52 9.79 5.59
N TYR A 104 -8.45 9.36 6.44
CA TYR A 104 -9.32 8.20 6.21
C TYR A 104 -10.79 8.55 6.38
N LYS A 105 -11.11 9.27 7.44
CA LYS A 105 -12.49 9.49 7.84
C LYS A 105 -12.64 10.71 8.72
N MET A 106 -13.75 11.43 8.56
CA MET A 106 -14.27 12.40 9.51
C MET A 106 -15.72 12.06 9.86
N THR A 107 -16.14 12.31 11.09
CA THR A 107 -17.54 12.28 11.49
C THR A 107 -17.84 13.61 12.15
N ILE A 108 -18.79 14.35 11.59
CA ILE A 108 -19.29 15.62 12.13
C ILE A 108 -20.56 15.32 12.90
N ARG A 109 -20.67 15.87 14.09
CA ARG A 109 -21.83 15.78 14.95
C ARG A 109 -22.42 17.16 15.17
N PHE A 110 -23.56 17.42 14.57
CA PHE A 110 -24.28 18.69 14.68
C PHE A 110 -25.03 18.78 16.02
N ASN A 111 -25.75 17.71 16.36
CA ASN A 111 -26.44 17.55 17.63
C ASN A 111 -26.44 16.07 18.09
N GLN A 112 -27.23 15.69 19.07
CA GLN A 112 -27.25 14.33 19.63
C GLN A 112 -27.64 13.26 18.61
N LYS A 113 -28.48 13.58 17.63
CA LYS A 113 -29.03 12.62 16.64
C LYS A 113 -28.42 12.79 15.26
N GLU A 114 -28.02 14.00 14.89
CA GLU A 114 -27.56 14.35 13.54
C GLU A 114 -26.05 14.23 13.43
N THR A 115 -25.62 13.27 12.66
CA THR A 115 -24.20 13.06 12.33
C THR A 115 -24.05 12.76 10.85
N ILE A 116 -22.98 13.23 10.24
CA ILE A 116 -22.58 12.83 8.89
C ILE A 116 -21.17 12.25 8.90
N THR A 117 -20.90 11.35 7.98
CA THR A 117 -19.59 10.70 7.87
C THR A 117 -18.96 11.02 6.52
N ILE A 118 -17.75 11.54 6.53
CA ILE A 118 -16.91 11.81 5.35
C ILE A 118 -15.82 10.75 5.26
N ILE A 119 -15.61 10.16 4.09
CA ILE A 119 -14.65 9.07 3.85
C ILE A 119 -13.79 9.40 2.63
N ASP A 120 -12.49 9.10 2.72
CA ASP A 120 -11.57 9.20 1.58
C ASP A 120 -11.72 7.98 0.65
N SER A 121 -12.32 8.19 -0.53
CA SER A 121 -12.50 7.14 -1.52
C SER A 121 -11.19 6.68 -2.18
N LEU A 122 -10.11 7.46 -2.11
CA LEU A 122 -8.78 7.03 -2.57
C LEU A 122 -8.27 5.78 -1.81
N LYS A 123 -8.76 5.53 -0.59
CA LYS A 123 -8.45 4.32 0.20
C LYS A 123 -9.20 3.08 -0.28
N ILE A 124 -10.20 3.28 -1.12
CA ILE A 124 -11.02 2.22 -1.73
C ILE A 124 -10.68 2.08 -3.21
N ILE A 125 -10.50 3.19 -3.91
CA ILE A 125 -10.12 3.28 -5.33
C ILE A 125 -8.74 3.97 -5.41
N PRO A 126 -7.63 3.19 -5.37
CA PRO A 126 -6.28 3.76 -5.25
C PRO A 126 -5.72 4.25 -6.60
N PHE A 127 -6.49 5.04 -7.32
CA PHE A 127 -6.13 5.62 -8.62
C PHE A 127 -6.43 7.10 -8.63
N ALA A 128 -5.69 7.90 -9.42
CA ALA A 128 -6.06 9.28 -9.66
C ALA A 128 -7.39 9.35 -10.44
N VAL A 129 -8.17 10.43 -10.26
CA VAL A 129 -9.47 10.59 -10.97
C VAL A 129 -9.33 10.39 -12.47
N LYS A 130 -8.28 10.94 -13.09
CA LYS A 130 -8.00 10.78 -14.54
C LYS A 130 -7.80 9.33 -15.00
N ASP A 131 -7.39 8.43 -14.10
CA ASP A 131 -7.10 7.03 -14.41
C ASP A 131 -8.32 6.11 -14.16
N ILE A 132 -9.28 6.57 -13.36
CA ILE A 132 -10.48 5.81 -13.01
C ILE A 132 -11.25 5.36 -14.26
N PRO A 133 -11.53 6.24 -15.26
CA PRO A 133 -12.30 5.84 -16.44
C PRO A 133 -11.69 4.65 -17.17
N SER A 134 -10.39 4.68 -17.44
CA SER A 134 -9.70 3.58 -18.14
C SER A 134 -9.67 2.29 -17.32
N LYS A 135 -9.47 2.39 -16.00
CA LYS A 135 -9.41 1.22 -15.08
C LYS A 135 -10.77 0.59 -14.83
N PHE A 136 -11.81 1.41 -14.78
CA PHE A 136 -13.17 0.94 -14.52
C PHE A 136 -14.01 0.78 -15.79
N GLY A 137 -13.51 1.18 -16.97
CA GLY A 137 -14.20 1.08 -18.23
C GLY A 137 -15.41 2.01 -18.30
N LEU A 138 -15.25 3.23 -17.77
CA LEU A 138 -16.29 4.25 -17.85
C LEU A 138 -16.22 4.95 -19.20
N ASP A 139 -17.37 5.35 -19.71
CA ASP A 139 -17.55 6.07 -20.97
C ASP A 139 -17.39 7.60 -20.83
N ILE A 140 -16.90 8.05 -19.68
CA ILE A 140 -16.63 9.45 -19.38
C ILE A 140 -15.15 9.65 -19.06
N GLY A 141 -14.60 10.81 -19.44
CA GLY A 141 -13.23 11.21 -19.15
C GLY A 141 -13.17 12.37 -18.17
N LYS A 142 -11.98 12.67 -17.64
CA LYS A 142 -11.77 13.89 -16.86
C LYS A 142 -11.76 15.10 -17.81
N LEU A 143 -12.48 16.15 -17.45
CA LEU A 143 -12.42 17.45 -18.12
C LEU A 143 -11.25 18.29 -17.56
N GLU A 144 -10.89 19.35 -18.24
CA GLU A 144 -9.86 20.32 -17.81
C GLU A 144 -10.49 21.67 -17.52
N ILE A 145 -9.97 22.35 -16.52
CA ILE A 145 -10.37 23.70 -16.13
C ILE A 145 -9.12 24.56 -15.94
N ASP A 146 -9.24 25.85 -16.18
CA ASP A 146 -8.20 26.81 -15.81
C ASP A 146 -8.25 27.12 -14.30
N TYR A 147 -7.36 26.47 -13.55
CA TYR A 147 -7.23 26.66 -12.11
C TYR A 147 -6.69 28.03 -11.68
N LEU A 148 -6.12 28.80 -12.60
CA LEU A 148 -5.55 30.12 -12.31
C LEU A 148 -6.54 31.27 -12.58
N ALA A 149 -7.64 31.00 -13.28
CA ALA A 149 -8.67 31.98 -13.53
C ALA A 149 -9.32 32.43 -12.21
N GLU A 150 -9.30 33.73 -11.95
CA GLU A 150 -9.98 34.33 -10.81
C GLU A 150 -11.50 34.23 -10.95
N ARG A 151 -12.16 33.83 -9.88
CA ARG A 151 -13.63 33.71 -9.77
C ARG A 151 -14.10 34.51 -8.56
N THR A 152 -13.94 35.84 -8.67
CA THR A 152 -14.20 36.79 -7.58
C THR A 152 -15.65 37.26 -7.52
N ASP A 153 -16.42 37.02 -8.58
CA ASP A 153 -17.81 37.42 -8.73
C ASP A 153 -18.82 36.50 -7.98
N GLY A 154 -18.36 35.35 -7.48
CA GLY A 154 -19.22 34.37 -6.80
C GLY A 154 -20.17 33.62 -7.76
N GLU A 155 -20.05 33.83 -9.06
CA GLU A 155 -20.87 33.14 -10.06
C GLU A 155 -20.19 31.91 -10.62
N LEU A 156 -20.95 30.80 -10.66
CA LEU A 156 -20.54 29.57 -11.33
C LEU A 156 -20.89 29.67 -12.82
N ARG A 157 -19.87 29.71 -13.65
CA ARG A 157 -20.03 29.65 -15.10
C ARG A 157 -20.47 28.25 -15.52
N GLU A 158 -21.11 28.13 -16.67
CA GLU A 158 -21.62 26.84 -17.15
C GLU A 158 -20.50 25.79 -17.31
N GLY A 159 -19.34 26.17 -17.81
CA GLY A 159 -18.16 25.29 -17.88
C GLY A 159 -17.63 24.84 -16.53
N ASP A 160 -17.70 25.68 -15.49
CA ASP A 160 -17.31 25.31 -14.13
C ASP A 160 -18.28 24.30 -13.53
N ARG A 161 -19.59 24.43 -13.82
CA ARG A 161 -20.63 23.48 -13.41
C ARG A 161 -20.43 22.11 -14.06
N GLU A 162 -20.21 22.09 -15.37
CA GLU A 162 -20.00 20.85 -16.10
C GLU A 162 -18.73 20.13 -15.63
N TYR A 163 -17.64 20.91 -15.41
CA TYR A 163 -16.41 20.38 -14.86
C TYR A 163 -16.64 19.73 -13.50
N LEU A 164 -17.25 20.44 -12.55
CA LEU A 164 -17.50 19.95 -11.20
C LEU A 164 -18.41 18.72 -11.21
N LEU A 165 -19.48 18.72 -12.02
CA LEU A 165 -20.35 17.55 -12.17
C LEU A 165 -19.62 16.33 -12.73
N ASN A 166 -18.69 16.54 -13.67
CA ASN A 166 -17.90 15.46 -14.23
C ASN A 166 -16.93 14.88 -13.21
N ASP A 167 -16.28 15.72 -12.41
CA ASP A 167 -15.38 15.28 -11.34
C ASP A 167 -16.14 14.54 -10.20
N LEU A 168 -17.44 14.78 -10.05
CA LEU A 168 -18.31 13.97 -9.19
C LEU A 168 -18.72 12.63 -9.84
N ARG A 169 -19.11 12.63 -11.13
CA ARG A 169 -19.62 11.43 -11.83
C ARG A 169 -18.57 10.32 -11.95
N VAL A 170 -17.34 10.68 -12.26
CA VAL A 170 -16.25 9.69 -12.45
C VAL A 170 -16.06 8.82 -11.21
N PRO A 171 -15.76 9.36 -10.02
CA PRO A 171 -15.62 8.53 -8.81
C PRO A 171 -16.97 7.96 -8.33
N ALA A 172 -18.11 8.64 -8.52
CA ALA A 172 -19.43 8.12 -8.15
C ALA A 172 -19.73 6.78 -8.82
N ARG A 173 -19.58 6.70 -10.15
CA ARG A 173 -19.79 5.47 -10.93
C ARG A 173 -18.87 4.35 -10.50
N ALA A 174 -17.60 4.66 -10.23
CA ALA A 174 -16.64 3.67 -9.75
C ALA A 174 -16.98 3.17 -8.33
N ILE A 175 -17.37 4.07 -7.41
CA ILE A 175 -17.81 3.70 -6.06
C ILE A 175 -19.10 2.87 -6.11
N LYS A 176 -20.05 3.22 -6.99
CA LYS A 176 -21.28 2.45 -7.17
C LYS A 176 -20.99 1.01 -7.55
N MET A 177 -20.10 0.76 -8.50
CA MET A 177 -19.69 -0.60 -8.86
C MET A 177 -19.12 -1.38 -7.65
N LEU A 178 -18.43 -0.73 -6.72
CA LEU A 178 -17.96 -1.37 -5.50
C LEU A 178 -19.08 -1.62 -4.48
N ILE A 179 -20.03 -0.69 -4.37
CA ILE A 179 -21.21 -0.83 -3.50
C ILE A 179 -22.07 -2.01 -3.98
N ASP A 180 -22.28 -2.16 -5.26
CA ASP A 180 -23.02 -3.27 -5.88
C ASP A 180 -22.40 -4.64 -5.59
N GLU A 181 -21.08 -4.69 -5.27
CA GLU A 181 -20.37 -5.88 -4.82
C GLU A 181 -20.28 -5.99 -3.27
N ASP A 182 -21.08 -5.23 -2.52
CA ASP A 182 -21.05 -5.09 -1.02
C ASP A 182 -19.67 -4.65 -0.48
N LEU A 183 -18.87 -3.95 -1.27
CA LEU A 183 -17.56 -3.45 -0.86
C LEU A 183 -17.67 -2.05 -0.25
N THR A 184 -18.29 -1.95 0.92
CA THR A 184 -18.71 -0.69 1.56
C THR A 184 -17.82 -0.24 2.72
N GLN A 185 -16.70 -0.92 2.96
CA GLN A 185 -15.79 -0.56 4.04
C GLN A 185 -14.85 0.59 3.64
N MET A 186 -14.28 1.27 4.62
CA MET A 186 -13.44 2.45 4.47
C MET A 186 -12.12 2.22 3.68
N THR A 187 -11.67 0.97 3.57
CA THR A 187 -10.44 0.63 2.84
C THR A 187 -10.58 -0.71 2.14
N GLN A 188 -9.82 -0.94 1.07
CA GLN A 188 -9.79 -2.23 0.37
C GLN A 188 -9.46 -3.39 1.31
N ALA A 189 -8.45 -3.23 2.16
CA ALA A 189 -8.09 -4.26 3.12
C ALA A 189 -9.21 -4.55 4.15
N SER A 190 -10.03 -3.55 4.49
CA SER A 190 -11.19 -3.74 5.36
C SER A 190 -12.34 -4.45 4.64
N ASN A 191 -12.55 -4.18 3.35
CA ASN A 191 -13.50 -4.90 2.52
C ASN A 191 -13.10 -6.39 2.42
N ALA A 192 -11.86 -6.66 2.10
CA ALA A 192 -11.33 -8.02 2.00
C ALA A 192 -11.47 -8.78 3.34
N TYR A 193 -11.13 -8.13 4.44
CA TYR A 193 -11.26 -8.70 5.78
C TYR A 193 -12.72 -9.00 6.16
N LYS A 194 -13.64 -8.03 5.93
CA LYS A 194 -15.08 -8.22 6.19
C LYS A 194 -15.61 -9.40 5.37
N ASN A 195 -15.36 -9.38 4.07
CA ASN A 195 -15.85 -10.41 3.15
C ASN A 195 -15.34 -11.80 3.54
N TYR A 196 -14.04 -11.96 3.84
CA TYR A 196 -13.49 -13.22 4.32
C TYR A 196 -14.10 -13.66 5.65
N THR A 197 -14.22 -12.73 6.61
CA THR A 197 -14.81 -13.03 7.94
C THR A 197 -16.27 -13.46 7.82
N ASP A 198 -17.04 -12.82 6.94
CA ASP A 198 -18.44 -13.18 6.69
C ASP A 198 -18.55 -14.55 6.01
N MET A 199 -17.65 -14.87 5.07
CA MET A 199 -17.61 -16.18 4.39
C MET A 199 -17.38 -17.37 5.33
N ILE A 200 -16.53 -17.21 6.36
CA ILE A 200 -16.20 -18.30 7.28
C ILE A 200 -16.94 -18.22 8.62
N GLY A 201 -17.56 -17.09 8.91
CA GLY A 201 -18.24 -16.76 10.15
C GLY A 201 -17.30 -16.25 11.25
N LYS A 202 -17.77 -15.26 12.02
CA LYS A 202 -16.98 -14.59 13.07
C LYS A 202 -16.43 -15.53 14.14
N ARG A 203 -17.22 -16.55 14.54
CA ARG A 203 -16.80 -17.53 15.54
C ARG A 203 -15.64 -18.39 15.03
N THR A 204 -15.75 -18.92 13.80
CA THR A 204 -14.70 -19.68 13.12
C THR A 204 -13.44 -18.84 12.92
N PHE A 205 -13.64 -17.59 12.49
CA PHE A 205 -12.52 -16.64 12.33
C PHE A 205 -11.74 -16.47 13.65
N ARG A 206 -12.42 -16.22 14.77
CA ARG A 206 -11.76 -16.05 16.09
C ARG A 206 -11.18 -17.35 16.64
N HIS A 207 -11.71 -18.49 16.27
CA HIS A 207 -11.11 -19.78 16.59
C HIS A 207 -9.77 -20.00 15.88
N PHE A 208 -9.70 -19.65 14.59
CA PHE A 208 -8.45 -19.78 13.82
C PHE A 208 -7.46 -18.65 14.12
N PHE A 209 -7.94 -17.45 14.37
CA PHE A 209 -7.13 -16.25 14.53
C PHE A 209 -7.45 -15.55 15.86
N PRO A 210 -7.02 -16.14 16.99
CA PRO A 210 -7.24 -15.54 18.31
C PRO A 210 -6.45 -14.23 18.45
N ILE A 211 -6.91 -13.37 19.35
CA ILE A 211 -6.21 -12.14 19.70
C ILE A 211 -5.05 -12.49 20.60
N LEU A 212 -3.84 -12.24 20.13
CA LEU A 212 -2.64 -12.52 20.90
C LEU A 212 -2.39 -11.43 21.94
N LYS A 213 -1.91 -11.81 23.13
CA LYS A 213 -1.47 -10.88 24.17
C LYS A 213 -0.31 -10.03 23.65
N GLY A 214 -0.22 -8.77 24.11
CA GLY A 214 0.75 -7.79 23.58
C GLY A 214 2.20 -8.26 23.52
N ALA A 215 2.70 -8.92 24.57
CA ALA A 215 4.07 -9.46 24.60
C ALA A 215 4.28 -10.59 23.57
N VAL A 216 3.30 -11.49 23.42
CA VAL A 216 3.31 -12.58 22.42
C VAL A 216 3.30 -12.02 21.02
N GLU A 217 2.37 -11.11 20.76
CA GLU A 217 2.23 -10.43 19.47
C GLU A 217 3.53 -9.69 19.09
N SER A 218 4.09 -8.89 19.99
CA SER A 218 5.31 -8.12 19.77
C SER A 218 6.52 -9.02 19.47
N ASN A 219 6.66 -10.15 20.17
CA ASN A 219 7.76 -11.09 19.92
C ASN A 219 7.63 -11.78 18.56
N ILE A 220 6.42 -12.24 18.22
CA ILE A 220 6.14 -12.88 16.93
C ILE A 220 6.33 -11.88 15.78
N ARG A 221 5.94 -10.62 15.96
CA ARG A 221 6.09 -9.55 14.97
C ARG A 221 7.54 -9.32 14.52
N LYS A 222 8.53 -9.65 15.34
CA LYS A 222 9.96 -9.57 14.96
C LYS A 222 10.30 -10.47 13.78
N SER A 223 9.55 -11.56 13.57
CA SER A 223 9.71 -12.45 12.41
C SER A 223 9.02 -11.94 11.14
N TYR A 224 8.09 -10.99 11.26
CA TYR A 224 7.35 -10.47 10.12
C TYR A 224 8.24 -9.54 9.27
N LYS A 225 8.55 -9.99 8.06
CA LYS A 225 9.34 -9.27 7.05
C LYS A 225 8.47 -9.06 5.81
N GLY A 226 8.78 -8.05 5.01
CA GLY A 226 8.14 -7.81 3.71
C GLY A 226 8.56 -8.79 2.62
N GLY A 227 8.27 -8.43 1.36
CA GLY A 227 8.72 -9.15 0.18
C GLY A 227 10.24 -9.06 0.00
N PHE A 228 10.78 -9.96 -0.82
CA PHE A 228 12.20 -9.98 -1.16
C PHE A 228 12.46 -8.98 -2.29
N THR A 229 13.38 -8.04 -2.09
CA THR A 229 13.78 -7.05 -3.10
C THR A 229 15.31 -6.96 -3.10
N TYR A 230 15.95 -7.50 -4.12
CA TYR A 230 17.41 -7.62 -4.15
C TYR A 230 17.97 -7.38 -5.56
N LEU A 231 19.00 -6.54 -5.64
CA LEU A 231 19.80 -6.33 -6.83
C LEU A 231 21.09 -7.12 -6.72
N ASN A 232 21.39 -7.92 -7.73
CA ASN A 232 22.67 -8.61 -7.83
C ASN A 232 23.80 -7.58 -8.03
N PRO A 233 24.78 -7.50 -7.11
CA PRO A 233 25.82 -6.46 -7.16
C PRO A 233 26.66 -6.44 -8.45
N ILE A 234 26.77 -7.58 -9.15
CA ILE A 234 27.51 -7.63 -10.42
C ILE A 234 26.88 -6.78 -11.52
N TYR A 235 25.58 -6.47 -11.41
CA TYR A 235 24.83 -5.65 -12.37
C TYR A 235 24.58 -4.23 -11.89
N GLU A 236 24.99 -3.91 -10.67
CA GLU A 236 24.76 -2.58 -10.10
C GLU A 236 25.41 -1.48 -10.95
N ASN A 237 24.59 -0.48 -11.33
CA ASN A 237 25.00 0.68 -12.14
C ASN A 237 25.61 0.37 -13.51
N LYS A 238 25.50 -0.86 -13.99
CA LYS A 238 25.96 -1.27 -15.33
C LYS A 238 24.83 -1.18 -16.35
N GLU A 239 25.19 -0.90 -17.58
CA GLU A 239 24.27 -1.05 -18.69
C GLU A 239 24.19 -2.51 -19.10
N ILE A 240 22.98 -3.03 -19.17
CA ILE A 240 22.66 -4.42 -19.47
C ILE A 240 21.97 -4.44 -20.83
N LYS A 241 22.41 -5.32 -21.73
CA LYS A 241 21.80 -5.49 -23.05
C LYS A 241 20.93 -6.74 -23.08
N GLY A 242 19.66 -6.53 -23.36
CA GLY A 242 18.67 -7.59 -23.46
C GLY A 242 18.31 -8.21 -22.10
N GLY A 243 17.10 -8.73 -21.99
CA GLY A 243 16.66 -9.47 -20.82
C GLY A 243 15.15 -9.64 -20.75
N ILE A 244 14.72 -10.44 -19.79
CA ILE A 244 13.32 -10.81 -19.56
C ILE A 244 12.93 -10.53 -18.11
N VAL A 245 11.71 -10.05 -17.93
CA VAL A 245 11.05 -9.93 -16.65
C VAL A 245 9.99 -11.02 -16.55
N ILE A 246 10.08 -11.83 -15.52
CA ILE A 246 9.02 -12.78 -15.16
C ILE A 246 8.35 -12.34 -13.86
N ASP A 247 7.04 -12.56 -13.75
CA ASP A 247 6.21 -12.17 -12.62
C ASP A 247 5.32 -13.34 -12.18
N VAL A 248 5.08 -13.50 -10.89
CA VAL A 248 4.23 -14.58 -10.38
C VAL A 248 2.76 -14.20 -10.49
N ASN A 249 1.96 -15.04 -11.13
CA ASN A 249 0.52 -14.86 -11.17
C ASN A 249 -0.08 -14.86 -9.77
N SER A 250 -0.31 -13.66 -9.21
CA SER A 250 -0.93 -13.43 -7.88
C SER A 250 -0.20 -14.17 -6.74
N LEU A 251 1.04 -13.81 -6.46
CA LEU A 251 1.92 -14.47 -5.48
C LEU A 251 1.27 -14.67 -4.11
N TYR A 252 0.76 -13.63 -3.47
CA TYR A 252 0.16 -13.76 -2.14
C TYR A 252 -1.13 -14.60 -2.13
N PRO A 253 -2.09 -14.44 -3.05
CA PRO A 253 -3.23 -15.35 -3.21
C PRO A 253 -2.82 -16.81 -3.42
N TYR A 254 -1.78 -17.05 -4.21
CA TYR A 254 -1.21 -18.40 -4.40
C TYR A 254 -0.74 -19.00 -3.08
N VAL A 255 0.06 -18.26 -2.32
CA VAL A 255 0.55 -18.71 -1.01
C VAL A 255 -0.62 -18.97 -0.06
N MET A 256 -1.58 -18.05 0.03
CA MET A 256 -2.76 -18.21 0.88
C MET A 256 -3.59 -19.44 0.53
N ARG A 257 -3.64 -19.83 -0.73
CA ARG A 257 -4.38 -21.00 -1.21
C ARG A 257 -3.64 -22.32 -0.99
N THR A 258 -2.31 -22.31 -1.11
CA THR A 258 -1.51 -23.54 -1.22
C THR A 258 -0.65 -23.85 -0.01
N ALA A 259 -0.27 -22.84 0.76
CA ALA A 259 0.65 -23.02 1.89
C ALA A 259 -0.03 -23.61 3.13
N TYR A 260 0.80 -24.19 3.97
CA TYR A 260 0.44 -24.63 5.31
C TYR A 260 0.64 -23.46 6.27
N LEU A 261 -0.45 -22.96 6.85
CA LEU A 261 -0.48 -21.67 7.53
C LEU A 261 -0.89 -21.79 9.01
N PRO A 262 -0.35 -20.93 9.90
CA PRO A 262 -0.54 -21.06 11.34
C PRO A 262 -1.97 -20.69 11.78
N ILE A 263 -2.50 -21.48 12.74
CA ILE A 263 -3.79 -21.27 13.37
C ILE A 263 -3.74 -21.42 14.89
N GLY A 264 -4.70 -20.81 15.57
CA GLY A 264 -4.95 -20.97 17.00
C GLY A 264 -3.92 -20.29 17.90
N GLU A 265 -4.01 -20.57 19.18
CA GLU A 265 -3.08 -20.02 20.18
C GLU A 265 -1.69 -20.62 20.01
N PRO A 266 -0.63 -19.81 19.91
CA PRO A 266 0.75 -20.29 19.88
C PRO A 266 1.17 -20.85 21.24
N LYS A 267 2.06 -21.84 21.21
CA LYS A 267 2.72 -22.35 22.42
C LYS A 267 4.18 -21.93 22.45
N LEU A 268 4.63 -21.48 23.61
CA LEU A 268 6.03 -21.14 23.86
C LEU A 268 6.87 -22.44 23.93
N PHE A 269 8.09 -22.40 23.40
CA PHE A 269 9.12 -23.40 23.64
C PHE A 269 10.46 -22.72 23.97
N LYS A 270 11.33 -23.41 24.69
CA LYS A 270 12.67 -22.94 25.07
C LYS A 270 13.72 -23.70 24.28
N GLY A 271 14.86 -23.06 24.02
CA GLY A 271 15.95 -23.67 23.28
C GLY A 271 15.66 -23.86 21.80
N ARG A 272 16.25 -24.90 21.22
CA ARG A 272 16.00 -25.31 19.82
C ARG A 272 14.63 -25.97 19.71
N TYR A 273 13.90 -25.67 18.63
CA TYR A 273 12.66 -26.38 18.34
C TYR A 273 12.91 -27.87 18.15
N ASN A 274 12.13 -28.68 18.85
CA ASN A 274 12.08 -30.12 18.66
C ASN A 274 10.83 -30.47 17.86
N GLU A 275 10.94 -31.43 16.95
CA GLU A 275 9.86 -31.87 16.08
C GLU A 275 8.59 -32.18 16.89
N ASP A 276 7.48 -31.60 16.48
CA ASP A 276 6.19 -31.75 17.12
C ASP A 276 5.12 -31.95 16.02
N LYS A 277 4.52 -33.12 15.98
CA LYS A 277 3.51 -33.53 14.97
C LYS A 277 2.23 -32.69 15.01
N ILE A 278 1.96 -32.00 16.12
CA ILE A 278 0.77 -31.16 16.30
C ILE A 278 1.08 -29.68 16.01
N TYR A 279 2.28 -29.25 16.38
CA TYR A 279 2.73 -27.87 16.28
C TYR A 279 3.97 -27.78 15.37
N ASP A 280 3.79 -28.10 14.13
CA ASP A 280 4.83 -28.25 13.09
C ASP A 280 5.28 -26.94 12.43
N LEU A 281 4.55 -25.86 12.65
CA LEU A 281 4.98 -24.50 12.28
C LEU A 281 5.55 -23.78 13.49
N TYR A 282 6.68 -23.09 13.31
CA TYR A 282 7.30 -22.37 14.43
C TYR A 282 8.06 -21.13 14.00
N ILE A 283 8.25 -20.24 14.96
CA ILE A 283 9.13 -19.07 14.88
C ILE A 283 10.23 -19.29 15.91
N GLN A 284 11.47 -19.32 15.46
CA GLN A 284 12.66 -19.52 16.29
C GLN A 284 13.39 -18.21 16.50
N GLN A 285 13.71 -17.89 17.74
CA GLN A 285 14.70 -16.88 18.08
C GLN A 285 16.03 -17.54 18.39
N LEU A 286 17.11 -17.03 17.78
CA LEU A 286 18.47 -17.49 18.00
C LEU A 286 19.46 -16.33 17.90
N THR A 287 20.63 -16.53 18.50
CA THR A 287 21.80 -15.68 18.27
C THR A 287 22.86 -16.48 17.54
N CYS A 288 23.54 -15.88 16.59
CA CYS A 288 24.61 -16.54 15.83
C CYS A 288 25.49 -15.52 15.12
N GLU A 289 26.65 -16.00 14.69
CA GLU A 289 27.42 -15.40 13.61
C GLU A 289 27.13 -16.17 12.32
N PHE A 290 27.24 -15.50 11.18
CA PHE A 290 26.98 -16.14 9.90
C PHE A 290 27.77 -15.51 8.75
N GLU A 291 27.94 -16.30 7.69
CA GLU A 291 28.60 -15.93 6.46
C GLU A 291 27.87 -16.60 5.29
N LEU A 292 27.57 -15.84 4.22
CA LEU A 292 26.90 -16.35 3.03
C LEU A 292 27.77 -17.40 2.34
N LEU A 293 27.19 -18.53 2.02
CA LEU A 293 27.88 -19.57 1.24
C LEU A 293 28.17 -19.08 -0.19
N PRO A 294 29.31 -19.49 -0.80
CA PRO A 294 29.63 -19.12 -2.16
C PRO A 294 28.50 -19.45 -3.14
N GLY A 295 28.20 -18.52 -4.04
CA GLY A 295 27.15 -18.68 -5.05
C GLY A 295 25.72 -18.58 -4.53
N LYS A 296 25.48 -18.34 -3.25
CA LYS A 296 24.12 -18.19 -2.69
C LYS A 296 23.62 -16.74 -2.72
N ILE A 297 22.30 -16.59 -2.75
CA ILE A 297 21.63 -15.30 -2.68
C ILE A 297 21.36 -14.96 -1.20
N PRO A 298 21.74 -13.75 -0.74
CA PRO A 298 21.52 -13.35 0.64
C PRO A 298 20.03 -13.11 0.92
N MET A 299 19.58 -13.46 2.15
CA MET A 299 18.18 -13.31 2.56
C MET A 299 18.01 -12.63 3.91
N ILE A 300 19.08 -12.44 4.67
CA ILE A 300 19.00 -11.84 6.00
C ILE A 300 19.07 -10.32 5.89
N GLN A 301 18.06 -9.65 6.43
CA GLN A 301 17.99 -8.20 6.56
C GLN A 301 17.75 -7.85 8.03
N VAL A 302 18.67 -7.14 8.64
CA VAL A 302 18.53 -6.65 10.02
C VAL A 302 18.12 -5.19 10.00
N LYS A 303 16.93 -4.92 10.56
CA LYS A 303 16.39 -3.55 10.68
C LYS A 303 16.72 -2.97 12.06
N ASN A 304 16.80 -1.63 12.10
CA ASN A 304 17.04 -0.87 13.35
C ASN A 304 18.35 -1.23 14.08
N ASN A 305 19.34 -1.68 13.34
CA ASN A 305 20.69 -1.88 13.84
C ASN A 305 21.61 -0.82 13.24
N SER A 306 22.30 -0.05 14.09
CA SER A 306 23.21 1.03 13.65
C SER A 306 24.42 0.54 12.85
N ALA A 307 24.79 -0.74 13.02
CA ALA A 307 25.91 -1.35 12.29
C ALA A 307 25.56 -1.72 10.84
N PHE A 308 24.27 -1.82 10.48
CA PHE A 308 23.81 -2.26 9.16
C PHE A 308 22.80 -1.30 8.55
N LYS A 309 22.88 -1.10 7.25
CA LYS A 309 21.88 -0.32 6.50
C LYS A 309 20.55 -1.10 6.44
N PRO A 310 19.38 -0.48 6.75
CA PRO A 310 18.11 -1.20 6.83
C PRO A 310 17.61 -1.82 5.53
N THR A 311 18.18 -1.42 4.39
CA THR A 311 17.79 -1.88 3.05
C THR A 311 18.74 -2.91 2.44
N GLU A 312 19.81 -3.26 3.16
CA GLU A 312 20.82 -4.22 2.66
C GLU A 312 20.52 -5.63 3.15
N TYR A 313 20.82 -6.60 2.29
CA TYR A 313 20.87 -7.99 2.68
C TYR A 313 22.31 -8.34 3.05
N LEU A 314 22.46 -8.94 4.23
CA LEU A 314 23.77 -9.21 4.80
C LEU A 314 24.39 -10.47 4.17
N THR A 315 25.62 -10.34 3.71
CA THR A 315 26.47 -11.47 3.31
C THR A 315 27.16 -12.10 4.50
N ASP A 316 27.43 -11.33 5.54
CA ASP A 316 28.03 -11.81 6.78
C ASP A 316 27.56 -10.99 7.97
N SER A 317 27.83 -11.46 9.18
CA SER A 317 27.51 -10.78 10.43
C SER A 317 28.57 -9.76 10.89
N GLY A 318 29.63 -9.56 10.11
CA GLY A 318 30.75 -8.67 10.48
C GLY A 318 31.47 -9.09 11.77
N GLY A 319 31.52 -10.40 12.07
CA GLY A 319 32.08 -10.93 13.32
C GLY A 319 31.23 -10.62 14.56
N GLN A 320 30.03 -10.11 14.39
CA GLN A 320 29.11 -9.81 15.48
C GLN A 320 28.09 -10.93 15.70
N THR A 321 27.76 -11.19 16.94
CA THR A 321 26.64 -12.07 17.30
C THR A 321 25.32 -11.32 17.07
N ILE A 322 24.52 -11.78 16.12
CA ILE A 322 23.26 -11.17 15.69
C ILE A 322 22.07 -11.95 16.25
N VAL A 323 21.06 -11.23 16.74
CA VAL A 323 19.78 -11.82 17.16
C VAL A 323 18.86 -11.92 15.97
N LEU A 324 18.46 -13.12 15.61
CA LEU A 324 17.51 -13.40 14.54
C LEU A 324 16.21 -13.97 15.11
N THR A 325 15.07 -13.56 14.53
CA THR A 325 13.76 -14.15 14.79
C THR A 325 13.16 -14.54 13.44
N LEU A 326 13.09 -15.82 13.15
CA LEU A 326 12.78 -16.37 11.84
C LEU A 326 11.62 -17.37 11.94
N THR A 327 10.73 -17.37 10.94
CA THR A 327 9.82 -18.49 10.72
C THR A 327 10.63 -19.73 10.35
N ASN A 328 10.11 -20.95 10.58
CA ASN A 328 10.79 -22.18 10.12
C ASN A 328 11.07 -22.15 8.61
N ILE A 329 10.24 -21.46 7.82
CA ILE A 329 10.44 -21.29 6.37
C ILE A 329 11.68 -20.44 6.08
N ASP A 330 11.83 -19.30 6.77
CA ASP A 330 13.02 -18.47 6.63
C ASP A 330 14.26 -19.12 7.25
N LEU A 331 14.09 -19.88 8.34
CA LEU A 331 15.18 -20.59 9.02
C LEU A 331 15.78 -21.70 8.13
N GLU A 332 14.94 -22.44 7.42
CA GLU A 332 15.37 -23.44 6.44
C GLU A 332 16.24 -22.81 5.34
N LEU A 333 15.77 -21.69 4.76
CA LEU A 333 16.53 -20.94 3.77
C LEU A 333 17.84 -20.36 4.34
N PHE A 334 17.80 -19.91 5.58
CA PHE A 334 18.98 -19.37 6.27
C PHE A 334 20.08 -20.43 6.39
N PHE A 335 19.76 -21.60 6.92
CA PHE A 335 20.74 -22.69 7.02
C PHE A 335 21.21 -23.25 5.66
N LYS A 336 20.36 -23.14 4.62
CA LYS A 336 20.71 -23.53 3.26
C LYS A 336 21.67 -22.56 2.58
N ASN A 337 21.57 -21.26 2.89
CA ASN A 337 22.29 -20.21 2.20
C ASN A 337 23.50 -19.69 2.97
N TYR A 338 23.58 -19.89 4.29
CA TYR A 338 24.65 -19.36 5.14
C TYR A 338 25.37 -20.46 5.93
N LYS A 339 26.68 -20.29 6.10
CA LYS A 339 27.46 -20.99 7.10
C LYS A 339 27.23 -20.29 8.44
N VAL A 340 26.56 -20.97 9.36
CA VAL A 340 26.21 -20.43 10.68
C VAL A 340 27.25 -20.88 11.71
N LYS A 341 27.75 -19.93 12.50
CA LYS A 341 28.74 -20.15 13.56
C LYS A 341 28.12 -19.82 14.92
N ASN A 342 28.48 -20.58 15.95
CA ASN A 342 28.08 -20.35 17.34
C ASN A 342 26.56 -20.12 17.56
N PRO A 343 25.66 -20.94 17.00
CA PRO A 343 24.23 -20.73 17.15
C PRO A 343 23.78 -21.06 18.58
N VAL A 344 23.16 -20.08 19.25
CA VAL A 344 22.48 -20.26 20.53
C VAL A 344 20.99 -20.09 20.31
N PHE A 345 20.24 -21.19 20.45
CA PHE A 345 18.79 -21.18 20.30
C PHE A 345 18.13 -20.74 21.61
N ILE A 346 17.43 -19.61 21.57
CA ILE A 346 16.80 -18.99 22.75
C ILE A 346 15.45 -19.67 23.03
N GLY A 347 14.66 -19.91 21.98
CA GLY A 347 13.30 -20.43 22.03
C GLY A 347 12.41 -19.78 20.99
N GLY A 348 11.12 -19.87 21.18
CA GLY A 348 10.18 -19.28 20.21
C GLY A 348 8.75 -19.70 20.43
N TRP A 349 7.95 -19.58 19.35
CA TRP A 349 6.53 -19.87 19.35
C TRP A 349 6.20 -20.93 18.30
N LYS A 350 5.46 -21.96 18.68
CA LYS A 350 5.00 -23.02 17.79
C LYS A 350 3.49 -22.99 17.60
N PHE A 351 3.05 -23.35 16.40
CA PHE A 351 1.67 -23.22 15.94
C PHE A 351 1.20 -24.54 15.33
N ARG A 352 -0.09 -24.81 15.44
CA ARG A 352 -0.75 -25.76 14.57
C ARG A 352 -0.86 -25.17 13.18
N GLY A 353 -0.68 -25.98 12.16
CA GLY A 353 -0.83 -25.58 10.77
C GLY A 353 -2.15 -26.08 10.17
N LEU A 354 -2.63 -25.34 9.15
CA LEU A 354 -3.76 -25.78 8.34
C LEU A 354 -3.59 -25.28 6.92
N LYS A 355 -3.90 -26.16 5.96
CA LYS A 355 -3.94 -25.83 4.53
C LYS A 355 -5.37 -25.51 4.10
N GLY A 356 -5.52 -24.63 3.11
CA GLY A 356 -6.82 -24.36 2.51
C GLY A 356 -7.70 -23.36 3.27
N LEU A 357 -7.17 -22.68 4.29
CA LEU A 357 -7.88 -21.67 5.09
C LEU A 357 -8.59 -20.62 4.24
N PHE A 358 -7.98 -20.21 3.13
CA PHE A 358 -8.46 -19.15 2.27
C PHE A 358 -9.06 -19.63 0.95
N ASN A 359 -9.18 -20.95 0.71
CA ASN A 359 -9.61 -21.48 -0.58
C ASN A 359 -10.95 -20.89 -1.04
N ARG A 360 -11.96 -20.90 -0.16
CA ARG A 360 -13.28 -20.37 -0.47
C ARG A 360 -13.23 -18.90 -0.92
N TYR A 361 -12.40 -18.09 -0.25
CA TYR A 361 -12.24 -16.69 -0.57
C TYR A 361 -11.47 -16.46 -1.88
N ILE A 362 -10.35 -17.16 -2.04
CA ILE A 362 -9.49 -17.04 -3.23
C ILE A 362 -10.21 -17.53 -4.47
N ASP A 363 -10.85 -18.71 -4.40
CA ASP A 363 -11.56 -19.30 -5.53
C ASP A 363 -12.77 -18.44 -5.94
N TYR A 364 -13.49 -17.85 -4.98
CA TYR A 364 -14.57 -16.93 -5.26
C TYR A 364 -14.09 -15.69 -6.05
N TRP A 365 -13.05 -15.00 -5.56
CA TRP A 365 -12.58 -13.77 -6.22
C TRP A 365 -11.80 -14.02 -7.51
N ILE A 366 -11.14 -15.16 -7.66
CA ILE A 366 -10.57 -15.60 -8.95
C ILE A 366 -11.71 -15.87 -9.95
N GLY A 367 -12.74 -16.61 -9.54
CA GLY A 367 -13.92 -16.87 -10.36
C GLY A 367 -14.58 -15.58 -10.85
N LYS A 368 -14.80 -14.63 -9.92
CA LYS A 368 -15.34 -13.30 -10.25
C LYS A 368 -14.45 -12.51 -11.21
N LYS A 369 -13.13 -12.53 -10.99
CA LYS A 369 -12.18 -11.88 -11.90
C LYS A 369 -12.27 -12.44 -13.33
N ILE A 370 -12.35 -13.76 -13.48
CA ILE A 370 -12.47 -14.44 -14.79
C ILE A 370 -13.83 -14.16 -15.42
N GLU A 371 -14.91 -14.24 -14.65
CA GLU A 371 -16.28 -13.94 -15.10
C GLU A 371 -16.36 -12.52 -15.67
N TYR A 372 -15.91 -11.52 -14.91
CA TYR A 372 -15.95 -10.12 -15.31
C TYR A 372 -15.02 -9.80 -16.50
N ASP A 373 -13.92 -10.54 -16.63
CA ASP A 373 -13.03 -10.43 -17.78
C ASP A 373 -13.73 -10.90 -19.07
N LYS A 374 -14.37 -12.05 -19.01
CA LYS A 374 -15.15 -12.60 -20.14
C LYS A 374 -16.31 -11.69 -20.55
N LEU A 375 -16.95 -11.05 -19.58
CA LEU A 375 -18.07 -10.12 -19.81
C LEU A 375 -17.59 -8.70 -20.21
N GLY A 376 -16.28 -8.43 -20.23
CA GLY A 376 -15.72 -7.10 -20.53
C GLY A 376 -15.98 -6.04 -19.44
N ILE A 377 -16.42 -6.44 -18.25
CA ILE A 377 -16.76 -5.52 -17.14
C ILE A 377 -15.49 -5.14 -16.36
N LYS A 378 -14.74 -4.17 -16.91
CA LYS A 378 -13.42 -3.77 -16.39
C LYS A 378 -13.44 -3.37 -14.91
N GLY A 379 -14.42 -2.57 -14.46
CA GLY A 379 -14.49 -2.07 -13.09
C GLY A 379 -14.64 -3.18 -12.05
N ARG A 380 -15.54 -4.13 -12.29
CA ARG A 380 -15.74 -5.27 -11.38
C ARG A 380 -14.55 -6.24 -11.41
N LYS A 381 -13.92 -6.44 -12.57
CA LYS A 381 -12.64 -7.18 -12.67
C LYS A 381 -11.55 -6.52 -11.82
N GLN A 382 -11.47 -5.19 -11.87
CA GLN A 382 -10.51 -4.43 -11.05
C GLN A 382 -10.81 -4.57 -9.55
N ALA A 383 -12.08 -4.51 -9.15
CA ALA A 383 -12.50 -4.75 -7.77
C ALA A 383 -12.07 -6.15 -7.28
N ALA A 384 -12.32 -7.19 -8.07
CA ALA A 384 -11.90 -8.56 -7.74
C ALA A 384 -10.36 -8.68 -7.58
N LYS A 385 -9.59 -8.03 -8.45
CA LYS A 385 -8.12 -7.98 -8.34
C LYS A 385 -7.66 -7.30 -7.03
N LEU A 386 -8.30 -6.20 -6.65
CA LEU A 386 -8.00 -5.49 -5.40
C LEU A 386 -8.34 -6.35 -4.17
N MET A 387 -9.46 -7.07 -4.21
CA MET A 387 -9.85 -7.97 -3.12
C MET A 387 -8.83 -9.09 -2.92
N LEU A 388 -8.38 -9.74 -3.98
CA LEU A 388 -7.38 -10.80 -3.93
C LEU A 388 -6.07 -10.33 -3.27
N ASN A 389 -5.62 -9.12 -3.56
CA ASN A 389 -4.31 -8.62 -3.11
C ASN A 389 -4.34 -7.93 -1.74
N SER A 390 -5.52 -7.62 -1.19
CA SER A 390 -5.61 -6.75 -0.01
C SER A 390 -5.75 -7.49 1.32
N LEU A 391 -6.13 -8.78 1.33
CA LEU A 391 -6.49 -9.50 2.54
C LEU A 391 -5.29 -9.76 3.46
N TYR A 392 -4.17 -10.26 2.92
CA TYR A 392 -3.03 -10.71 3.74
C TYR A 392 -2.42 -9.58 4.57
N GLY A 393 -2.32 -8.39 4.00
CA GLY A 393 -1.75 -7.22 4.66
C GLY A 393 -2.51 -6.80 5.92
N ARG A 394 -3.80 -7.13 5.97
CA ARG A 394 -4.63 -6.84 7.15
C ARG A 394 -4.18 -7.60 8.40
N PHE A 395 -3.71 -8.83 8.26
CA PHE A 395 -3.18 -9.63 9.37
C PHE A 395 -1.90 -9.06 9.97
N GLY A 396 -1.09 -8.35 9.16
CA GLY A 396 0.18 -7.75 9.57
C GLY A 396 0.10 -6.32 10.11
N LEU A 397 -1.08 -5.71 10.16
CA LEU A 397 -1.22 -4.33 10.65
C LEU A 397 -0.63 -4.15 12.04
N ASN A 398 0.12 -3.05 12.21
CA ASN A 398 0.66 -2.69 13.53
C ASN A 398 -0.50 -2.32 14.49
N PRO A 399 -0.60 -2.94 15.66
CA PRO A 399 -1.58 -2.58 16.67
C PRO A 399 -1.33 -1.18 17.26
N GLU A 400 -0.08 -0.76 17.34
CA GLU A 400 0.24 0.60 17.75
C GLU A 400 -0.13 1.57 16.63
N ASN A 401 -0.98 2.52 16.95
CA ASN A 401 -1.28 3.61 16.04
C ASN A 401 -1.03 4.95 16.72
N LYS A 402 -0.36 5.81 16.00
CA LYS A 402 -0.35 7.24 16.30
C LYS A 402 -1.37 7.90 15.38
N THR A 403 -2.01 8.94 15.84
CA THR A 403 -2.98 9.71 15.06
C THR A 403 -2.67 11.19 15.20
N LYS A 404 -3.02 11.95 14.19
CA LYS A 404 -2.90 13.41 14.21
C LYS A 404 -4.23 14.03 14.61
N ILE A 405 -4.18 15.01 15.50
CA ILE A 405 -5.32 15.79 15.94
C ILE A 405 -5.17 17.21 15.43
N PRO A 406 -6.16 17.71 14.66
CA PRO A 406 -6.18 19.08 14.20
C PRO A 406 -6.52 20.06 15.32
N TYR A 407 -5.94 21.25 15.27
CA TYR A 407 -6.28 22.40 16.08
C TYR A 407 -6.04 23.69 15.28
N LEU A 408 -6.65 24.81 15.72
CA LEU A 408 -6.49 26.09 15.06
C LEU A 408 -5.52 26.94 15.85
N GLU A 409 -4.53 27.52 15.16
CA GLU A 409 -3.59 28.49 15.72
C GLU A 409 -3.34 29.60 14.70
N ASN A 410 -3.61 30.84 15.08
CA ASN A 410 -3.54 32.00 14.20
C ASN A 410 -4.33 31.83 12.89
N ASP A 411 -5.54 31.29 12.99
CA ASP A 411 -6.42 30.96 11.87
C ASP A 411 -5.86 29.94 10.87
N ILE A 412 -4.81 29.20 11.25
CA ILE A 412 -4.20 28.15 10.43
C ILE A 412 -4.41 26.78 11.13
N VAL A 413 -4.82 25.79 10.37
CA VAL A 413 -4.93 24.41 10.87
C VAL A 413 -3.54 23.83 11.10
N LYS A 414 -3.28 23.41 12.32
CA LYS A 414 -2.07 22.68 12.72
C LYS A 414 -2.43 21.31 13.29
N TYR A 415 -1.44 20.44 13.38
CA TYR A 415 -1.60 19.08 13.85
C TYR A 415 -0.66 18.76 14.99
N ARG A 416 -1.17 18.04 15.99
CA ARG A 416 -0.36 17.44 17.05
C ARG A 416 -0.51 15.93 17.03
N ASP A 417 0.56 15.24 17.34
CA ASP A 417 0.54 13.78 17.46
C ASP A 417 -0.14 13.37 18.77
N LEU A 418 -1.01 12.38 18.67
CA LEU A 418 -1.61 11.71 19.82
C LEU A 418 -1.28 10.21 19.71
N LYS A 419 -0.77 9.65 20.80
CA LYS A 419 -0.67 8.20 20.92
C LYS A 419 -2.09 7.64 20.93
N GLY A 420 -2.44 6.91 19.88
CA GLY A 420 -3.77 6.29 19.77
C GLY A 420 -3.97 5.24 20.86
N LYS A 421 -5.24 4.89 21.10
CA LYS A 421 -5.58 3.80 22.04
C LYS A 421 -5.10 2.42 21.58
N GLY A 422 -4.40 2.36 20.44
CA GLY A 422 -4.08 1.12 19.76
C GLY A 422 -5.29 0.53 19.05
N ARG A 423 -5.03 -0.42 18.17
CA ARG A 423 -6.07 -1.27 17.57
C ARG A 423 -5.81 -2.71 17.98
N GLU A 424 -6.87 -3.47 18.07
CA GLU A 424 -6.73 -4.90 18.28
C GLU A 424 -5.94 -5.53 17.12
N PRO A 425 -4.82 -6.25 17.38
CA PRO A 425 -4.13 -6.99 16.34
C PRO A 425 -5.04 -8.09 15.82
N ILE A 426 -4.93 -8.45 14.55
CA ILE A 426 -5.72 -9.56 14.01
C ILE A 426 -5.03 -10.87 14.32
N TYR A 427 -3.92 -11.16 13.63
CA TYR A 427 -3.13 -12.36 13.88
C TYR A 427 -1.83 -12.29 13.07
N VAL A 428 -0.81 -11.61 13.59
CA VAL A 428 0.46 -11.37 12.89
C VAL A 428 1.20 -12.64 12.43
N PRO A 429 1.07 -13.83 13.09
CA PRO A 429 1.69 -15.05 12.57
C PRO A 429 1.28 -15.33 11.12
N MET A 430 0.01 -15.13 10.77
CA MET A 430 -0.48 -15.31 9.40
C MET A 430 0.30 -14.49 8.38
N ALA A 431 0.48 -13.19 8.64
CA ALA A 431 1.23 -12.30 7.75
C ALA A 431 2.71 -12.71 7.65
N ALA A 432 3.32 -13.10 8.78
CA ALA A 432 4.71 -13.53 8.83
C ALA A 432 4.95 -14.77 7.96
N PHE A 433 4.09 -15.78 8.05
CA PHE A 433 4.23 -17.00 7.26
C PHE A 433 3.88 -16.81 5.79
N ILE A 434 2.82 -16.03 5.46
CA ILE A 434 2.48 -15.75 4.05
C ILE A 434 3.66 -15.06 3.35
N THR A 435 4.25 -14.05 3.97
CA THR A 435 5.39 -13.37 3.36
C THR A 435 6.66 -14.21 3.36
N ALA A 436 6.85 -15.11 4.31
CA ALA A 436 7.98 -16.05 4.32
C ALA A 436 7.91 -17.04 3.15
N TYR A 437 6.75 -17.65 2.90
CA TYR A 437 6.54 -18.50 1.73
C TYR A 437 6.69 -17.75 0.41
N ALA A 438 6.21 -16.50 0.34
CA ALA A 438 6.38 -15.65 -0.83
C ALA A 438 7.87 -15.37 -1.10
N ARG A 439 8.64 -14.98 -0.06
CA ARG A 439 10.10 -14.81 -0.17
C ARG A 439 10.80 -16.09 -0.60
N LYS A 440 10.45 -17.23 0.00
CA LYS A 440 11.02 -18.53 -0.36
C LYS A 440 10.86 -18.80 -1.85
N LYS A 441 9.65 -18.59 -2.41
CA LYS A 441 9.39 -18.80 -3.84
C LYS A 441 10.26 -17.92 -4.72
N THR A 442 10.36 -16.62 -4.43
CA THR A 442 11.17 -15.68 -5.22
C THR A 442 12.66 -15.97 -5.09
N ILE A 443 13.18 -16.20 -3.87
CA ILE A 443 14.59 -16.50 -3.62
C ILE A 443 15.01 -17.82 -4.28
N GLU A 444 14.22 -18.88 -4.15
CA GLU A 444 14.52 -20.18 -4.77
C GLU A 444 14.50 -20.12 -6.29
N THR A 445 13.58 -19.33 -6.89
CA THR A 445 13.58 -19.10 -8.33
C THR A 445 14.79 -18.31 -8.77
N SER A 446 15.13 -17.24 -8.07
CA SER A 446 16.35 -16.45 -8.35
C SER A 446 17.61 -17.31 -8.24
N GLN A 447 17.68 -18.21 -7.24
CA GLN A 447 18.78 -19.15 -7.08
C GLN A 447 18.86 -20.16 -8.23
N LYS A 448 17.71 -20.72 -8.67
CA LYS A 448 17.67 -21.63 -9.83
C LYS A 448 18.19 -20.96 -11.11
N ILE A 449 17.80 -19.70 -11.35
CA ILE A 449 18.28 -18.90 -12.48
C ILE A 449 19.80 -18.72 -12.41
N ARG A 450 20.32 -18.36 -11.24
CA ARG A 450 21.75 -18.22 -10.98
C ARG A 450 22.49 -19.54 -11.20
N ASP A 451 22.06 -20.62 -10.56
CA ASP A 451 22.72 -21.94 -10.66
C ASP A 451 22.73 -22.46 -12.09
N TYR A 452 21.60 -22.39 -12.81
CA TYR A 452 21.51 -22.79 -14.22
C TYR A 452 22.45 -21.98 -15.11
N SER A 453 22.47 -20.66 -14.92
CA SER A 453 23.29 -19.78 -15.75
C SER A 453 24.79 -19.93 -15.48
N LEU A 454 25.18 -20.12 -14.23
CA LEU A 454 26.59 -20.41 -13.89
C LEU A 454 27.05 -21.75 -14.47
N GLN A 455 26.18 -22.78 -14.35
CA GLN A 455 26.51 -24.10 -14.91
C GLN A 455 26.65 -24.08 -16.45
N LYS A 456 25.75 -23.38 -17.14
CA LYS A 456 25.67 -23.38 -18.60
C LYS A 456 26.64 -22.39 -19.25
N TYR A 457 26.83 -21.22 -18.64
CA TYR A 457 27.55 -20.10 -19.24
C TYR A 457 28.78 -19.63 -18.46
N GLY A 458 28.97 -20.12 -17.23
CA GLY A 458 30.02 -19.61 -16.33
C GLY A 458 29.77 -18.20 -15.82
N VAL A 459 28.58 -17.62 -16.12
CA VAL A 459 28.20 -16.24 -15.76
C VAL A 459 26.84 -16.23 -15.11
N ASP A 460 26.71 -15.49 -14.00
CA ASP A 460 25.44 -15.29 -13.31
C ASP A 460 24.53 -14.38 -14.14
N LYS A 461 23.41 -14.91 -14.63
CA LYS A 461 22.41 -14.18 -15.42
C LYS A 461 21.19 -13.71 -14.60
N TYR A 462 21.20 -13.88 -13.29
CA TYR A 462 20.18 -13.30 -12.39
C TYR A 462 20.51 -11.83 -12.11
N ILE A 463 19.57 -10.91 -12.37
CA ILE A 463 19.78 -9.46 -12.26
C ILE A 463 19.16 -8.90 -10.98
N TYR A 464 17.83 -9.01 -10.85
CA TYR A 464 17.07 -8.30 -9.84
C TYR A 464 15.77 -9.01 -9.50
N SER A 465 15.31 -8.83 -8.27
CA SER A 465 13.96 -9.27 -7.82
C SER A 465 13.25 -8.17 -7.05
N ASP A 466 11.93 -8.08 -7.22
CA ASP A 466 11.05 -7.24 -6.41
C ASP A 466 9.75 -7.98 -6.08
N THR A 467 9.71 -8.60 -4.92
CA THR A 467 8.57 -9.30 -4.33
C THR A 467 8.09 -10.50 -5.17
N ASP A 468 7.44 -10.27 -6.29
CA ASP A 468 6.82 -11.25 -7.20
C ASP A 468 7.42 -11.24 -8.60
N SER A 469 8.41 -10.38 -8.86
CA SER A 469 9.10 -10.30 -10.16
C SER A 469 10.57 -10.68 -10.06
N VAL A 470 11.09 -11.22 -11.18
CA VAL A 470 12.51 -11.54 -11.37
C VAL A 470 12.96 -11.08 -12.76
N HIS A 471 14.08 -10.36 -12.80
CA HIS A 471 14.74 -9.89 -14.01
C HIS A 471 15.97 -10.77 -14.30
N THR A 472 16.11 -11.22 -15.54
CA THR A 472 17.18 -12.15 -15.93
C THR A 472 17.61 -11.97 -17.39
N LEU A 473 18.83 -12.41 -17.69
CA LEU A 473 19.36 -12.53 -19.06
C LEU A 473 19.12 -13.91 -19.69
N LEU A 474 18.37 -14.80 -19.03
CA LEU A 474 17.97 -16.06 -19.63
C LEU A 474 16.88 -15.83 -20.68
N THR A 475 16.85 -16.67 -21.70
CA THR A 475 15.78 -16.68 -22.70
C THR A 475 14.50 -17.28 -22.17
N ALA A 476 13.37 -17.07 -22.86
CA ALA A 476 12.09 -17.65 -22.50
C ALA A 476 12.11 -19.19 -22.48
N ASP A 477 12.82 -19.81 -23.43
CA ASP A 477 12.91 -21.27 -23.52
C ASP A 477 13.79 -21.86 -22.43
N GLU A 478 14.81 -21.16 -22.00
CA GLU A 478 15.61 -21.56 -20.84
C GLU A 478 14.81 -21.44 -19.53
N LEU A 479 14.03 -20.38 -19.40
CA LEU A 479 13.16 -20.20 -18.23
C LEU A 479 12.10 -21.31 -18.11
N LYS A 480 11.52 -21.78 -19.23
CA LYS A 480 10.58 -22.92 -19.25
C LYS A 480 11.19 -24.22 -18.75
N GLN A 481 12.51 -24.38 -18.83
CA GLN A 481 13.22 -25.58 -18.35
C GLN A 481 13.40 -25.60 -16.83
N ILE A 482 13.38 -24.44 -16.17
CA ILE A 482 13.73 -24.32 -14.75
C ILE A 482 12.59 -23.82 -13.86
N VAL A 483 11.55 -23.17 -14.45
CA VAL A 483 10.39 -22.68 -13.73
C VAL A 483 9.10 -22.97 -14.51
N ASP A 484 8.00 -23.10 -13.78
CA ASP A 484 6.65 -23.28 -14.36
C ASP A 484 6.20 -21.95 -14.96
N ILE A 485 6.19 -21.85 -16.30
CA ILE A 485 5.75 -20.67 -17.05
C ILE A 485 4.35 -20.92 -17.58
N ASP A 486 3.40 -20.08 -17.14
CA ASP A 486 2.00 -20.12 -17.57
C ASP A 486 1.36 -18.75 -17.35
N ASP A 487 0.62 -18.25 -18.32
CA ASP A 487 0.04 -16.89 -18.27
C ASP A 487 -1.15 -16.76 -17.30
N TYR A 488 -1.82 -17.87 -16.98
CA TYR A 488 -3.08 -17.87 -16.23
C TYR A 488 -3.05 -18.65 -14.92
N LYS A 489 -2.22 -19.68 -14.83
CA LYS A 489 -2.16 -20.57 -13.67
C LYS A 489 -1.69 -19.81 -12.44
N LEU A 490 -2.49 -19.85 -11.38
CA LEU A 490 -2.19 -19.22 -10.11
C LEU A 490 -0.85 -19.73 -9.55
N GLY A 491 0.06 -18.81 -9.27
CA GLY A 491 1.39 -19.09 -8.73
C GLY A 491 2.44 -19.52 -9.76
N ALA A 492 2.07 -19.77 -11.02
CA ALA A 492 3.06 -19.92 -12.08
C ALA A 492 3.72 -18.58 -12.42
N TRP A 493 4.88 -18.63 -13.00
CA TRP A 493 5.56 -17.46 -13.54
C TRP A 493 5.01 -17.15 -14.93
N LYS A 494 4.83 -15.89 -15.27
CA LYS A 494 4.52 -15.41 -16.62
C LYS A 494 5.64 -14.49 -17.10
N ILE A 495 5.85 -14.44 -18.40
CA ILE A 495 6.72 -13.43 -19.01
C ILE A 495 5.94 -12.12 -19.04
N GLU A 496 6.33 -11.17 -18.20
CA GLU A 496 5.65 -9.88 -18.12
C GLU A 496 6.16 -8.91 -19.18
N ASN A 497 7.47 -8.88 -19.41
CA ASN A 497 8.09 -7.93 -20.29
C ASN A 497 9.45 -8.44 -20.81
N LYS A 498 9.90 -7.84 -21.91
CA LYS A 498 11.27 -7.96 -22.43
C LYS A 498 11.85 -6.56 -22.55
N PHE A 499 13.15 -6.42 -22.30
CA PHE A 499 13.85 -5.16 -22.49
C PHE A 499 15.07 -5.35 -23.40
N SER A 500 15.33 -4.33 -24.24
CA SER A 500 16.51 -4.28 -25.11
C SER A 500 17.74 -3.78 -24.35
N ARG A 501 17.50 -2.89 -23.37
CA ARG A 501 18.52 -2.25 -22.55
C ARG A 501 17.97 -1.95 -21.15
N ALA A 502 18.80 -2.11 -20.11
CA ALA A 502 18.43 -1.77 -18.74
C ALA A 502 19.61 -1.25 -17.93
N ARG A 503 19.30 -0.51 -16.85
CA ARG A 503 20.25 -0.13 -15.81
C ARG A 503 19.58 -0.16 -14.46
N PHE A 504 20.16 -0.92 -13.53
CA PHE A 504 19.72 -1.02 -12.13
C PHE A 504 20.74 -0.32 -11.25
N VAL A 505 20.30 0.66 -10.47
CA VAL A 505 21.20 1.42 -9.59
C VAL A 505 21.10 0.94 -8.15
N GLN A 506 19.91 0.59 -7.73
CA GLN A 506 19.62 -0.04 -6.43
C GLN A 506 18.21 -0.64 -6.42
N ALA A 507 17.85 -1.28 -5.32
CA ALA A 507 16.48 -1.77 -5.12
C ALA A 507 15.44 -0.66 -5.37
N LYS A 508 14.43 -0.95 -6.22
CA LYS A 508 13.36 -0.02 -6.64
C LYS A 508 13.83 1.23 -7.40
N ARG A 509 15.03 1.17 -7.97
CA ARG A 509 15.57 2.24 -8.83
C ARG A 509 16.25 1.63 -10.05
N TYR A 510 15.53 1.60 -11.17
CA TYR A 510 16.02 1.10 -12.45
C TYR A 510 15.29 1.75 -13.61
N ILE A 511 15.91 1.64 -14.79
CA ILE A 511 15.36 2.05 -16.08
C ILE A 511 15.52 0.89 -17.06
N GLU A 512 14.47 0.62 -17.84
CA GLU A 512 14.43 -0.40 -18.88
C GLU A 512 13.86 0.18 -20.17
N GLU A 513 14.44 -0.15 -21.28
CA GLU A 513 13.93 0.14 -22.60
C GLU A 513 13.17 -1.07 -23.12
N THR A 514 11.88 -0.92 -23.32
CA THR A 514 10.98 -1.98 -23.73
C THR A 514 10.31 -1.63 -25.06
N GLU A 515 9.63 -2.57 -25.68
CA GLU A 515 8.84 -2.31 -26.91
C GLU A 515 7.79 -1.22 -26.72
N LYS A 516 7.35 -0.99 -25.48
CA LYS A 516 6.34 0.04 -25.13
C LYS A 516 6.98 1.39 -24.75
N GLY A 517 8.31 1.53 -24.86
CA GLY A 517 9.06 2.69 -24.43
C GLY A 517 9.82 2.46 -23.11
N LEU A 518 10.24 3.56 -22.49
CA LEU A 518 11.01 3.51 -21.23
C LEU A 518 10.11 3.14 -20.04
N ASN A 519 10.48 2.07 -19.35
CA ASN A 519 9.93 1.70 -18.06
C ASN A 519 10.88 2.21 -16.97
N ILE A 520 10.46 3.24 -16.24
CA ILE A 520 11.25 3.87 -15.19
C ILE A 520 10.63 3.52 -13.83
N LYS A 521 11.44 2.97 -12.94
CA LYS A 521 11.10 2.78 -11.53
C LYS A 521 12.12 3.52 -10.68
N CYS A 522 11.68 4.58 -10.04
CA CYS A 522 12.54 5.39 -9.19
C CYS A 522 11.77 5.79 -7.93
N ALA A 523 12.00 5.06 -6.84
CA ALA A 523 11.29 5.30 -5.58
C ALA A 523 11.47 6.75 -5.11
N GLY A 524 10.32 7.46 -4.95
CA GLY A 524 10.26 8.85 -4.54
C GLY A 524 10.23 9.87 -5.69
N LEU A 525 10.45 9.45 -6.94
CA LEU A 525 10.30 10.31 -8.12
C LEU A 525 8.85 10.23 -8.62
N PRO A 526 8.14 11.36 -8.75
CA PRO A 526 6.81 11.38 -9.37
C PRO A 526 6.86 11.04 -10.86
N ASP A 527 5.87 10.32 -11.38
CA ASP A 527 5.79 9.86 -12.77
C ASP A 527 5.93 11.01 -13.79
N ARG A 528 5.36 12.20 -13.48
CA ARG A 528 5.48 13.40 -14.31
C ARG A 528 6.91 13.92 -14.50
N CYS A 529 7.86 13.42 -13.70
CA CYS A 529 9.28 13.78 -13.84
C CYS A 529 10.05 12.76 -14.69
N TYR A 530 9.40 11.69 -15.16
CA TYR A 530 10.06 10.63 -15.93
C TYR A 530 10.58 11.11 -17.28
N GLU A 531 9.98 12.16 -17.85
CA GLU A 531 10.47 12.81 -19.10
C GLU A 531 11.90 13.35 -18.97
N GLN A 532 12.32 13.71 -17.75
CA GLN A 532 13.67 14.18 -17.48
C GLN A 532 14.69 13.03 -17.31
N VAL A 533 14.21 11.78 -17.26
CA VAL A 533 15.05 10.61 -16.98
C VAL A 533 15.45 9.95 -18.30
N THR A 534 16.75 9.82 -18.51
CA THR A 534 17.34 9.15 -19.66
C THR A 534 18.37 8.12 -19.20
N PHE A 535 18.79 7.23 -20.08
CA PHE A 535 19.89 6.30 -19.76
C PHE A 535 21.19 7.01 -19.42
N ASP A 536 21.42 8.23 -19.96
CA ASP A 536 22.65 8.97 -19.74
C ASP A 536 22.71 9.62 -18.38
N ASN A 537 21.58 10.12 -17.88
CA ASN A 537 21.51 10.71 -16.54
C ASN A 537 21.11 9.71 -15.44
N PHE A 538 20.60 8.52 -15.77
CA PHE A 538 20.28 7.49 -14.79
C PHE A 538 21.54 6.67 -14.41
N LYS A 539 22.52 7.36 -13.83
CA LYS A 539 23.81 6.78 -13.39
C LYS A 539 24.14 7.27 -11.99
N ARG A 540 24.81 6.43 -11.18
CA ARG A 540 25.25 6.80 -9.84
C ARG A 540 26.20 8.01 -9.90
N GLY A 541 25.90 9.07 -9.17
CA GLY A 541 26.71 10.28 -9.04
C GLY A 541 26.54 11.32 -10.15
N ILE A 542 25.71 11.08 -11.18
CA ILE A 542 25.55 12.02 -12.31
C ILE A 542 24.10 12.53 -12.41
N GLY A 543 23.11 11.71 -12.11
CA GLY A 543 21.73 12.01 -12.41
C GLY A 543 21.03 12.79 -11.32
N THR A 544 20.84 14.07 -11.54
CA THR A 544 19.88 14.89 -10.78
C THR A 544 18.75 15.31 -11.69
N VAL A 545 17.54 15.26 -11.16
CA VAL A 545 16.34 15.78 -11.82
C VAL A 545 15.70 16.84 -10.93
N TYR A 546 15.11 17.84 -11.57
CA TYR A 546 14.30 18.82 -10.86
C TYR A 546 12.89 18.27 -10.65
N VAL A 547 12.55 18.03 -9.41
CA VAL A 547 11.21 17.55 -9.04
C VAL A 547 10.36 18.77 -8.71
N ASN A 548 9.46 19.11 -9.62
CA ASN A 548 8.40 20.05 -9.33
C ASN A 548 7.27 19.29 -8.62
N LYS A 549 7.12 19.51 -7.32
CA LYS A 549 6.10 18.88 -6.50
C LYS A 549 5.20 19.92 -5.90
N LEU A 550 3.89 19.69 -5.97
CA LEU A 550 2.94 20.47 -5.21
C LEU A 550 3.01 20.02 -3.74
N ARG A 551 3.29 20.95 -2.83
CA ARG A 551 3.27 20.72 -1.39
C ARG A 551 2.07 21.40 -0.77
N TYR A 552 1.51 20.74 0.23
CA TYR A 552 0.48 21.33 1.07
C TYR A 552 1.10 22.45 1.94
N LYS A 553 0.64 23.68 1.76
CA LYS A 553 0.93 24.82 2.63
C LYS A 553 -0.38 25.18 3.34
N HIS A 554 -0.44 24.94 4.64
CA HIS A 554 -1.58 25.39 5.44
C HIS A 554 -1.58 26.91 5.54
N VAL A 555 -2.70 27.51 5.23
CA VAL A 555 -2.94 28.95 5.25
C VAL A 555 -4.29 29.22 5.90
N LYS A 556 -4.62 30.48 6.12
CA LYS A 556 -5.97 30.87 6.56
C LYS A 556 -7.01 30.38 5.54
N GLY A 557 -8.07 29.74 6.00
CA GLY A 557 -9.14 29.20 5.16
C GLY A 557 -8.97 27.72 4.77
N GLY A 558 -7.75 27.14 4.90
CA GLY A 558 -7.51 25.76 4.52
C GLY A 558 -6.07 25.45 4.10
N VAL A 559 -5.90 24.87 2.91
CA VAL A 559 -4.61 24.44 2.39
C VAL A 559 -4.44 24.85 0.92
N LYS A 560 -3.25 25.27 0.55
CA LYS A 560 -2.86 25.53 -0.85
C LYS A 560 -1.85 24.50 -1.34
N LEU A 561 -1.94 24.18 -2.61
CA LEU A 561 -0.91 23.41 -3.32
C LEU A 561 0.13 24.37 -3.89
N VAL A 562 1.27 24.49 -3.22
CA VAL A 562 2.34 25.39 -3.62
C VAL A 562 3.39 24.62 -4.43
N PRO A 563 3.76 25.09 -5.63
CA PRO A 563 4.86 24.51 -6.37
C PRO A 563 6.14 24.58 -5.55
N THR A 564 6.78 23.47 -5.37
CA THR A 564 8.09 23.39 -4.73
C THR A 564 9.02 22.62 -5.65
N THR A 565 10.09 23.27 -6.08
CA THR A 565 11.12 22.64 -6.89
C THR A 565 12.27 22.22 -5.97
N PHE A 566 12.65 20.98 -6.04
CA PHE A 566 13.85 20.49 -5.36
C PHE A 566 14.62 19.56 -6.28
N GLN A 567 15.91 19.51 -6.08
CA GLN A 567 16.78 18.62 -6.82
C GLN A 567 16.76 17.24 -6.16
N MET A 568 16.50 16.19 -6.94
CA MET A 568 16.51 14.81 -6.49
C MET A 568 17.60 14.05 -7.22
N ASP A 569 18.46 13.37 -6.46
CA ASP A 569 19.41 12.42 -7.03
C ASP A 569 18.65 11.17 -7.49
N LEU A 570 18.74 10.83 -8.77
CA LEU A 570 18.16 9.60 -9.34
C LEU A 570 18.81 8.35 -8.71
N CYS A 571 20.09 8.51 -8.36
CA CYS A 571 20.93 7.51 -7.76
C CYS A 571 21.37 8.01 -6.39
N TYR A 572 20.86 7.45 -5.34
CA TYR A 572 21.12 7.86 -3.96
C TYR A 572 22.63 7.90 -3.66
N ASN A 573 23.12 9.07 -3.27
CA ASN A 573 24.50 9.24 -2.82
C ASN A 573 24.58 9.02 -1.31
N GLU A 574 25.25 7.96 -0.87
CA GLU A 574 25.34 7.56 0.54
C GLU A 574 26.00 8.62 1.45
N ASN A 575 26.79 9.51 0.87
CA ASN A 575 27.54 10.54 1.59
C ASN A 575 26.70 11.71 2.12
N LYS A 576 25.39 11.81 1.81
CA LYS A 576 24.51 12.89 2.26
C LYS A 576 23.59 12.51 3.44
N ARG A 577 23.82 11.40 4.15
CA ARG A 577 23.03 11.03 5.33
C ARG A 577 23.37 11.80 6.62
N GLY A 578 24.40 12.66 6.59
CA GLY A 578 24.86 13.44 7.74
C GLY A 578 23.97 14.63 8.15
N ASP A 579 22.98 15.05 7.34
CA ASP A 579 22.24 16.31 7.55
C ASP A 579 20.71 16.16 7.64
N LYS A 580 20.21 15.12 8.30
CA LYS A 580 18.79 15.06 8.67
C LYS A 580 18.58 15.25 10.17
N ASN A 581 19.14 16.32 10.70
CA ASN A 581 18.65 17.00 11.90
C ASN A 581 18.59 18.47 11.55
N ARG A 582 17.51 18.91 10.92
CA ARG A 582 17.02 20.31 10.96
C ARG A 582 15.72 20.41 10.18
N ASP A 583 14.72 20.86 10.95
CA ASP A 583 13.40 21.43 10.66
C ASP A 583 12.26 20.44 10.44
#